data_6d935efa7bc220ca2ab920b333ce6c51
#
_entry.id   6d935efa7bc220ca2ab920b333ce6c51
#
_cell.length_a   1.000
_cell.length_b   1.000
_cell.length_c   1.000
_cell.angle_alpha   90.00
_cell.angle_beta   90.00
_cell.angle_gamma   90.00
#
_symmetry.space_group_name_H-M   'P 1'
#
loop_
_entity.id
_entity.type
_entity.pdbx_description
1 polymer ?
#
loop_
_entity_poly.entity_id
_entity_poly.type
_entity_poly.pdbx_seq_one_letter_code
_entity_poly.pdbx_strand_id
1 'polypeptide(L)'
;MLGTGRALVTAILLVVAIATGFSAANFEPPEWAYPSTPRDFKPAPDDGKPKRLVGSTKTHTYAQIQDPFVAPDWYPTDHPKMPDIPVAKGRRPDVRACASCHLTNGLGHPQSGNLAGLTAEYMLLQLADFRTGARHASVGESPMAAISRALTPEEGKAAVEYFAGLPRTAWVTVVETAMVPKTRVVESGLRVPLEPEELEPIGQRIVELPKFPSRSLALDPHAPFIAYVPMGSLRRGRAFVSSG
;
A
#
# COMPACT_ATOMS: atom_id res chain seq x y z
N MET A 1 40.72 -30.19 72.83
CA MET A 1 41.00 -29.49 71.53
C MET A 1 39.66 -29.29 70.87
N LEU A 2 39.15 -28.08 70.90
CA LEU A 2 37.83 -27.70 70.40
C LEU A 2 37.95 -27.29 68.89
N GLY A 3 37.28 -28.02 68.02
CA GLY A 3 37.18 -27.67 66.61
C GLY A 3 35.87 -26.95 66.32
N THR A 4 35.96 -25.66 65.98
CA THR A 4 34.84 -24.82 65.65
C THR A 4 34.39 -25.05 64.21
N GLY A 5 33.21 -25.66 64.04
CA GLY A 5 32.53 -25.76 62.75
C GLY A 5 31.87 -24.46 62.38
N ARG A 6 32.26 -23.85 61.26
CA ARG A 6 31.59 -22.74 60.62
C ARG A 6 30.45 -23.22 59.73
N ALA A 7 29.23 -22.98 60.13
CA ALA A 7 28.07 -23.19 59.28
C ALA A 7 27.99 -22.08 58.21
N LEU A 8 28.07 -22.44 56.92
CA LEU A 8 27.80 -21.54 55.79
C LEU A 8 26.30 -21.49 55.57
N VAL A 9 25.69 -20.36 55.84
CA VAL A 9 24.27 -20.08 55.49
C VAL A 9 24.24 -19.52 54.11
N THR A 10 23.83 -20.36 53.13
CA THR A 10 23.60 -19.92 51.75
C THR A 10 22.21 -19.31 51.64
N ALA A 11 22.14 -17.98 51.52
CA ALA A 11 20.90 -17.28 51.26
C ALA A 11 20.54 -17.42 49.76
N ILE A 12 19.49 -18.16 49.47
CA ILE A 12 18.91 -18.23 48.10
C ILE A 12 18.00 -17.02 47.92
N LEU A 13 18.44 -16.04 47.14
CA LEU A 13 17.62 -14.93 46.67
C LEU A 13 16.67 -15.44 45.58
N LEU A 14 15.40 -15.61 45.90
CA LEU A 14 14.33 -15.92 44.96
C LEU A 14 13.97 -14.63 44.24
N VAL A 15 14.48 -14.44 43.00
CA VAL A 15 14.05 -13.36 42.09
C VAL A 15 12.72 -13.76 41.50
N VAL A 16 11.61 -13.29 42.05
CA VAL A 16 10.29 -13.39 41.45
C VAL A 16 10.24 -12.36 40.29
N ALA A 17 10.46 -12.82 39.06
CA ALA A 17 10.19 -12.03 37.86
C ALA A 17 8.66 -11.87 37.73
N ILE A 18 8.15 -10.70 38.11
CA ILE A 18 6.78 -10.30 37.77
C ILE A 18 6.76 -10.04 36.29
N ALA A 19 6.40 -11.03 35.49
CA ALA A 19 6.03 -10.84 34.11
C ALA A 19 4.71 -10.04 34.10
N THR A 20 4.82 -8.73 34.06
CA THR A 20 3.68 -7.88 33.69
C THR A 20 3.37 -8.21 32.24
N GLY A 21 2.43 -9.14 32.04
CA GLY A 21 1.85 -9.40 30.74
C GLY A 21 1.23 -8.09 30.25
N PHE A 22 1.90 -7.39 29.36
CA PHE A 22 1.24 -6.42 28.51
C PHE A 22 0.26 -7.25 27.68
N SER A 23 -0.97 -7.34 28.17
CA SER A 23 -2.10 -7.69 27.31
C SER A 23 -2.06 -6.67 26.17
N ALA A 24 -1.77 -7.11 24.97
CA ALA A 24 -1.99 -6.30 23.79
C ALA A 24 -3.49 -5.98 23.82
N ALA A 25 -3.85 -4.83 24.41
CA ALA A 25 -5.19 -4.30 24.29
C ALA A 25 -5.53 -4.35 22.81
N ASN A 26 -6.69 -4.87 22.46
CA ASN A 26 -7.17 -4.93 21.09
C ASN A 26 -7.06 -3.52 20.52
N PHE A 27 -5.97 -3.24 19.80
CA PHE A 27 -5.76 -1.96 19.16
C PHE A 27 -6.71 -1.93 17.97
N GLU A 28 -7.83 -1.24 18.13
CA GLU A 28 -8.67 -0.88 17.01
C GLU A 28 -8.08 0.38 16.36
N PRO A 29 -7.46 0.22 15.19
CA PRO A 29 -6.88 1.36 14.51
C PRO A 29 -8.00 2.32 14.08
N PRO A 30 -7.78 3.64 14.19
CA PRO A 30 -8.80 4.60 13.80
C PRO A 30 -9.09 4.49 12.29
N GLU A 31 -10.36 4.49 11.92
CA GLU A 31 -10.82 4.34 10.52
C GLU A 31 -10.19 5.37 9.57
N TRP A 32 -9.90 6.57 10.06
CA TRP A 32 -9.27 7.59 9.25
C TRP A 32 -7.83 7.25 8.85
N ALA A 33 -7.12 6.41 9.62
CA ALA A 33 -5.73 6.02 9.35
C ALA A 33 -5.65 4.71 8.53
N TYR A 34 -6.63 3.85 8.70
CA TYR A 34 -6.65 2.52 8.07
C TYR A 34 -7.96 2.31 7.32
N PRO A 35 -8.12 2.95 6.16
CA PRO A 35 -9.35 2.83 5.40
C PRO A 35 -9.55 1.39 4.93
N SER A 36 -10.66 0.82 5.30
CA SER A 36 -11.13 -0.48 4.79
C SER A 36 -12.42 -0.28 4.02
N THR A 37 -12.59 -1.04 2.95
CA THR A 37 -13.87 -1.06 2.24
C THR A 37 -14.98 -1.48 3.20
N PRO A 38 -16.07 -0.72 3.35
CA PRO A 38 -17.19 -1.07 4.23
C PRO A 38 -17.73 -2.47 3.90
N ARG A 39 -18.15 -3.22 4.93
CA ARG A 39 -18.65 -4.60 4.74
C ARG A 39 -19.91 -4.68 3.88
N ASP A 40 -20.70 -3.63 3.89
CA ASP A 40 -21.93 -3.45 3.12
C ASP A 40 -21.72 -2.75 1.79
N PHE A 41 -20.46 -2.41 1.46
CA PHE A 41 -20.13 -1.78 0.18
C PHE A 41 -20.57 -2.67 -0.97
N LYS A 42 -21.34 -2.08 -1.87
CA LYS A 42 -21.75 -2.73 -3.11
C LYS A 42 -21.08 -2.02 -4.27
N PRO A 43 -20.24 -2.69 -5.04
CA PRO A 43 -19.67 -2.12 -6.25
C PRO A 43 -20.80 -1.76 -7.23
N ALA A 44 -20.54 -0.79 -8.10
CA ALA A 44 -21.45 -0.49 -9.18
C ALA A 44 -21.71 -1.76 -10.03
N PRO A 45 -22.98 -2.01 -10.44
CA PRO A 45 -23.26 -3.15 -11.31
C PRO A 45 -22.45 -3.04 -12.60
N ASP A 46 -21.86 -4.17 -13.02
CA ASP A 46 -21.19 -4.24 -14.31
C ASP A 46 -22.27 -4.22 -15.42
N ASP A 47 -22.24 -3.17 -16.24
CA ASP A 47 -23.14 -3.03 -17.39
C ASP A 47 -22.63 -3.80 -18.63
N GLY A 48 -21.50 -4.50 -18.50
CA GLY A 48 -20.82 -5.24 -19.56
C GLY A 48 -20.27 -4.36 -20.70
N LYS A 49 -20.45 -3.04 -20.61
CA LYS A 49 -20.03 -2.13 -21.68
C LYS A 49 -18.54 -1.83 -21.60
N PRO A 50 -17.83 -1.86 -22.74
CA PRO A 50 -16.45 -1.42 -22.78
C PRO A 50 -16.32 0.06 -22.42
N LYS A 51 -15.45 0.35 -21.46
CA LYS A 51 -15.07 1.71 -21.07
C LYS A 51 -13.80 2.11 -21.81
N ARG A 52 -13.64 3.40 -22.04
CA ARG A 52 -12.44 3.98 -22.66
C ARG A 52 -11.96 5.17 -21.83
N LEU A 53 -10.67 5.29 -21.68
CA LEU A 53 -10.04 6.47 -21.10
C LEU A 53 -9.62 7.47 -22.18
N VAL A 54 -9.55 8.74 -21.80
CA VAL A 54 -9.10 9.81 -22.70
C VAL A 54 -7.67 9.54 -23.15
N GLY A 55 -7.42 9.58 -24.45
CA GLY A 55 -6.10 9.30 -25.04
C GLY A 55 -5.79 7.81 -25.23
N SER A 56 -6.61 6.91 -24.69
CA SER A 56 -6.42 5.46 -24.88
C SER A 56 -7.06 4.97 -26.19
N THR A 57 -6.38 4.06 -26.87
CA THR A 57 -6.95 3.27 -27.96
C THR A 57 -7.56 1.95 -27.48
N LYS A 58 -7.35 1.61 -26.20
CA LYS A 58 -7.84 0.38 -25.57
C LYS A 58 -9.20 0.60 -24.91
N THR A 59 -9.92 -0.49 -24.75
CA THR A 59 -11.18 -0.53 -23.99
C THR A 59 -11.17 -1.73 -23.08
N HIS A 60 -11.75 -1.56 -21.88
CA HIS A 60 -11.91 -2.63 -20.90
C HIS A 60 -13.32 -2.56 -20.30
N THR A 61 -13.96 -3.71 -20.05
CA THR A 61 -15.17 -3.77 -19.25
C THR A 61 -14.85 -3.57 -17.78
N TYR A 62 -15.87 -3.29 -16.96
CA TYR A 62 -15.66 -3.19 -15.51
C TYR A 62 -15.08 -4.49 -14.91
N ALA A 63 -15.60 -5.65 -15.34
CA ALA A 63 -15.06 -6.94 -14.90
C ALA A 63 -13.58 -7.13 -15.24
N GLN A 64 -13.13 -6.66 -16.42
CA GLN A 64 -11.72 -6.71 -16.80
C GLN A 64 -10.86 -5.77 -15.96
N ILE A 65 -11.36 -4.59 -15.63
CA ILE A 65 -10.65 -3.63 -14.75
C ILE A 65 -10.48 -4.22 -13.35
N GLN A 66 -11.50 -4.92 -12.84
CA GLN A 66 -11.52 -5.49 -11.50
C GLN A 66 -10.86 -6.87 -11.40
N ASP A 67 -10.41 -7.47 -12.50
CA ASP A 67 -9.70 -8.77 -12.45
C ASP A 67 -8.28 -8.60 -11.87
N PRO A 68 -8.00 -9.09 -10.66
CA PRO A 68 -6.68 -8.92 -10.05
C PRO A 68 -5.59 -9.74 -10.74
N PHE A 69 -5.95 -10.61 -11.69
CA PHE A 69 -5.01 -11.45 -12.41
C PHE A 69 -4.69 -10.96 -13.82
N VAL A 70 -5.29 -9.86 -14.26
CA VAL A 70 -4.99 -9.23 -15.55
C VAL A 70 -5.01 -7.73 -15.38
N ALA A 71 -3.86 -7.09 -15.50
CA ALA A 71 -3.79 -5.64 -15.40
C ALA A 71 -4.40 -4.98 -16.63
N PRO A 72 -5.30 -3.98 -16.49
CA PRO A 72 -5.80 -3.21 -17.61
C PRO A 72 -4.69 -2.31 -18.15
N ASP A 73 -4.23 -2.61 -19.36
CA ASP A 73 -3.21 -1.83 -20.04
C ASP A 73 -3.87 -0.81 -20.97
N TRP A 74 -4.10 0.39 -20.42
CA TRP A 74 -4.74 1.48 -21.16
C TRP A 74 -3.84 2.13 -22.22
N TYR A 75 -2.52 2.18 -21.95
CA TYR A 75 -1.54 2.94 -22.74
C TYR A 75 -0.27 2.11 -23.00
N PRO A 76 -0.34 1.07 -23.83
CA PRO A 76 0.77 0.13 -24.02
C PRO A 76 2.01 0.74 -24.67
N THR A 77 1.93 2.00 -25.14
CA THR A 77 3.06 2.74 -25.70
C THR A 77 3.81 3.58 -24.66
N ASP A 78 3.28 3.73 -23.45
CA ASP A 78 3.82 4.62 -22.42
C ASP A 78 4.84 3.94 -21.50
N HIS A 79 5.03 2.65 -21.66
CA HIS A 79 5.95 1.84 -20.88
C HIS A 79 6.60 0.73 -21.73
N PRO A 80 7.74 0.19 -21.30
CA PRO A 80 8.33 -0.99 -21.94
C PRO A 80 7.37 -2.18 -21.92
N LYS A 81 7.57 -3.14 -22.80
CA LYS A 81 6.78 -4.38 -22.79
C LYS A 81 6.85 -5.03 -21.41
N MET A 82 5.69 -5.17 -20.77
CA MET A 82 5.58 -5.86 -19.48
C MET A 82 5.94 -7.34 -19.61
N PRO A 83 6.66 -7.95 -18.67
CA PRO A 83 6.69 -9.39 -18.50
C PRO A 83 5.25 -9.92 -18.39
N ASP A 84 4.94 -10.96 -19.20
CA ASP A 84 3.59 -11.51 -19.22
C ASP A 84 3.18 -11.98 -17.80
N ILE A 85 4.04 -12.78 -17.17
CA ILE A 85 3.92 -13.20 -15.76
C ILE A 85 5.19 -12.72 -15.02
N PRO A 86 5.04 -12.09 -13.85
CA PRO A 86 3.81 -11.82 -13.10
C PRO A 86 3.28 -10.39 -13.29
N VAL A 87 3.79 -9.57 -14.21
CA VAL A 87 3.50 -8.13 -14.27
C VAL A 87 2.17 -7.85 -14.96
N ALA A 88 2.02 -8.21 -16.25
CA ALA A 88 0.78 -7.97 -16.99
C ALA A 88 -0.34 -8.93 -16.56
N LYS A 89 0.02 -10.19 -16.30
CA LYS A 89 -0.90 -11.24 -15.84
C LYS A 89 -0.35 -11.92 -14.60
N GLY A 90 -1.26 -12.34 -13.75
CA GLY A 90 -0.95 -13.18 -12.62
C GLY A 90 -1.02 -14.67 -12.97
N ARG A 91 -0.62 -15.51 -12.01
CA ARG A 91 -0.76 -16.96 -12.06
C ARG A 91 -1.78 -17.41 -11.01
N ARG A 92 -2.99 -17.73 -11.49
CA ARG A 92 -4.08 -18.16 -10.62
C ARG A 92 -3.73 -19.47 -9.86
N PRO A 93 -4.22 -19.65 -8.63
CA PRO A 93 -5.06 -18.70 -7.87
C PRO A 93 -4.25 -17.69 -7.02
N ASP A 94 -2.93 -17.81 -6.88
CA ASP A 94 -2.17 -17.24 -5.77
C ASP A 94 -1.36 -15.99 -6.15
N VAL A 95 -0.91 -15.88 -7.40
CA VAL A 95 -0.11 -14.73 -7.85
C VAL A 95 -0.98 -13.77 -8.65
N ARG A 96 -1.35 -12.64 -8.07
CA ARG A 96 -2.03 -11.54 -8.77
C ARG A 96 -1.08 -10.84 -9.74
N ALA A 97 -1.61 -10.21 -10.78
CA ALA A 97 -0.81 -9.38 -11.67
C ALA A 97 -0.24 -8.17 -10.90
N CYS A 98 1.06 -7.96 -10.95
CA CYS A 98 1.69 -6.86 -10.20
C CYS A 98 1.11 -5.50 -10.62
N ALA A 99 0.92 -5.30 -11.93
CA ALA A 99 0.40 -4.06 -12.46
C ALA A 99 -1.09 -3.83 -12.21
N SER A 100 -1.85 -4.83 -11.69
CA SER A 100 -3.24 -4.62 -11.25
C SER A 100 -3.34 -3.76 -9.98
N CYS A 101 -2.27 -3.70 -9.18
CA CYS A 101 -2.19 -2.89 -7.97
C CYS A 101 -1.16 -1.76 -8.10
N HIS A 102 0.02 -2.06 -8.67
CA HIS A 102 1.11 -1.08 -8.81
C HIS A 102 1.01 -0.24 -10.08
N LEU A 103 0.00 -0.46 -10.93
CA LEU A 103 -0.22 0.13 -12.25
C LEU A 103 0.89 -0.23 -13.26
N THR A 104 0.59 -0.03 -14.54
CA THR A 104 1.54 -0.35 -15.62
C THR A 104 2.77 0.54 -15.62
N ASN A 105 2.65 1.77 -15.06
CA ASN A 105 3.75 2.72 -14.89
C ASN A 105 4.47 2.63 -13.52
N GLY A 106 4.08 1.69 -12.66
CA GLY A 106 4.69 1.45 -11.36
C GLY A 106 4.40 2.49 -10.29
N LEU A 107 3.56 3.50 -10.55
CA LEU A 107 3.30 4.58 -9.60
C LEU A 107 2.37 4.19 -8.46
N GLY A 108 1.57 3.15 -8.66
CA GLY A 108 0.71 2.59 -7.63
C GLY A 108 -0.50 3.45 -7.28
N HIS A 109 -1.03 3.19 -6.11
CA HIS A 109 -2.13 3.92 -5.46
C HIS A 109 -1.71 4.22 -4.02
N PRO A 110 -2.47 5.02 -3.24
CA PRO A 110 -2.17 5.21 -1.81
C PRO A 110 -2.03 3.90 -1.02
N GLN A 111 -2.78 2.86 -1.42
CA GLN A 111 -2.75 1.53 -0.81
C GLN A 111 -1.64 0.63 -1.36
N SER A 112 -1.06 0.98 -2.51
CA SER A 112 -0.07 0.17 -3.22
C SER A 112 1.16 1.01 -3.51
N GLY A 113 2.30 0.61 -2.99
CA GLY A 113 3.53 1.41 -3.07
C GLY A 113 3.94 1.78 -4.50
N ASN A 114 4.50 2.97 -4.65
CA ASN A 114 5.18 3.38 -5.88
C ASN A 114 6.49 2.59 -6.02
N LEU A 115 6.61 1.83 -7.10
CA LEU A 115 7.76 0.98 -7.42
C LEU A 115 8.66 1.57 -8.52
N ALA A 116 8.16 2.56 -9.27
CA ALA A 116 8.87 3.12 -10.41
C ALA A 116 10.25 3.67 -10.02
N GLY A 117 11.30 3.14 -10.64
CA GLY A 117 12.69 3.56 -10.41
C GLY A 117 13.26 3.25 -9.02
N LEU A 118 12.62 2.39 -8.23
CA LEU A 118 13.28 1.78 -7.08
C LEU A 118 14.30 0.74 -7.57
N THR A 119 15.36 0.52 -6.79
CA THR A 119 16.36 -0.48 -7.20
C THR A 119 15.79 -1.90 -7.12
N ALA A 120 16.16 -2.74 -8.08
CA ALA A 120 15.72 -4.13 -8.10
C ALA A 120 16.12 -4.88 -6.82
N GLU A 121 17.32 -4.60 -6.31
CA GLU A 121 17.83 -5.16 -5.05
C GLU A 121 16.93 -4.82 -3.86
N TYR A 122 16.55 -3.55 -3.72
CA TYR A 122 15.61 -3.13 -2.66
C TYR A 122 14.27 -3.86 -2.79
N MET A 123 13.71 -3.95 -4.00
CA MET A 123 12.42 -4.61 -4.21
C MET A 123 12.50 -6.11 -3.94
N LEU A 124 13.60 -6.80 -4.29
CA LEU A 124 13.80 -8.20 -3.95
C LEU A 124 13.88 -8.41 -2.43
N LEU A 125 14.56 -7.51 -1.72
CA LEU A 125 14.59 -7.55 -0.25
C LEU A 125 13.17 -7.38 0.32
N GLN A 126 12.38 -6.45 -0.20
CA GLN A 126 11.00 -6.25 0.26
C GLN A 126 10.11 -7.48 0.00
N LEU A 127 10.27 -8.16 -1.14
CA LEU A 127 9.57 -9.42 -1.41
C LEU A 127 9.99 -10.52 -0.43
N ALA A 128 11.28 -10.61 -0.09
CA ALA A 128 11.78 -11.55 0.92
C ALA A 128 11.21 -11.24 2.31
N ASP A 129 11.15 -9.98 2.70
CA ASP A 129 10.59 -9.54 3.98
C ASP A 129 9.10 -9.84 4.10
N PHE A 130 8.31 -9.64 3.03
CA PHE A 130 6.92 -10.05 2.99
C PHE A 130 6.75 -11.57 3.06
N ARG A 131 7.62 -12.34 2.39
CA ARG A 131 7.60 -13.81 2.40
C ARG A 131 7.84 -14.37 3.79
N THR A 132 8.78 -13.81 4.52
CA THR A 132 9.16 -14.24 5.88
C THR A 132 8.26 -13.67 6.97
N GLY A 133 7.48 -12.62 6.67
CA GLY A 133 6.67 -11.87 7.65
C GLY A 133 7.45 -10.78 8.37
N ALA A 134 8.73 -10.55 8.06
CA ALA A 134 9.52 -9.43 8.61
C ALA A 134 8.87 -8.08 8.23
N ARG A 135 8.28 -8.00 7.03
CA ARG A 135 7.38 -6.92 6.63
C ARG A 135 5.94 -7.42 6.58
N HIS A 136 5.06 -6.75 7.31
CA HIS A 136 3.65 -7.11 7.42
C HIS A 136 2.77 -5.86 7.44
N ALA A 137 1.47 -6.03 7.28
CA ALA A 137 0.51 -4.94 7.44
C ALA A 137 0.31 -4.64 8.93
N SER A 138 0.09 -3.37 9.25
CA SER A 138 -0.25 -2.95 10.63
C SER A 138 -1.63 -3.48 11.06
N VAL A 139 -2.51 -3.72 10.10
CA VAL A 139 -3.88 -4.21 10.30
C VAL A 139 -4.21 -5.23 9.22
N GLY A 140 -4.72 -6.39 9.64
CA GLY A 140 -5.06 -7.47 8.73
C GLY A 140 -3.84 -8.13 8.06
N GLU A 141 -4.09 -8.89 7.00
CA GLU A 141 -3.04 -9.54 6.22
C GLU A 141 -2.76 -8.75 4.93
N SER A 142 -1.48 -8.48 4.67
CA SER A 142 -1.07 -7.86 3.42
C SER A 142 -1.22 -8.84 2.24
N PRO A 143 -1.90 -8.48 1.15
CA PRO A 143 -1.91 -9.28 -0.07
C PRO A 143 -0.50 -9.63 -0.56
N MET A 144 0.49 -8.73 -0.34
CA MET A 144 1.88 -8.94 -0.73
C MET A 144 2.52 -10.12 0.01
N ALA A 145 2.10 -10.44 1.23
CA ALA A 145 2.62 -11.60 1.96
C ALA A 145 2.24 -12.93 1.27
N ALA A 146 0.97 -13.07 0.86
CA ALA A 146 0.51 -14.25 0.13
C ALA A 146 1.17 -14.34 -1.26
N ILE A 147 1.19 -13.24 -2.01
CA ILE A 147 1.81 -13.16 -3.34
C ILE A 147 3.29 -13.51 -3.26
N SER A 148 4.05 -12.93 -2.32
CA SER A 148 5.48 -13.16 -2.19
C SER A 148 5.83 -14.60 -1.84
N ARG A 149 4.98 -15.29 -1.08
CA ARG A 149 5.14 -16.73 -0.79
C ARG A 149 4.94 -17.60 -2.04
N ALA A 150 4.04 -17.19 -2.92
CA ALA A 150 3.68 -17.94 -4.12
C ALA A 150 4.57 -17.65 -5.34
N LEU A 151 5.26 -16.50 -5.38
CA LEU A 151 6.17 -16.12 -6.46
C LEU A 151 7.37 -17.07 -6.55
N THR A 152 7.73 -17.48 -7.78
CA THR A 152 9.03 -18.09 -8.03
C THR A 152 10.14 -17.03 -8.02
N PRO A 153 11.40 -17.41 -7.82
CA PRO A 153 12.53 -16.48 -7.92
C PRO A 153 12.59 -15.74 -9.26
N GLU A 154 12.31 -16.44 -10.36
CA GLU A 154 12.33 -15.92 -11.73
C GLU A 154 11.20 -14.89 -11.95
N GLU A 155 9.99 -15.19 -11.47
CA GLU A 155 8.85 -14.25 -11.49
C GLU A 155 9.17 -12.99 -10.68
N GLY A 156 9.72 -13.15 -9.49
CA GLY A 156 10.15 -12.03 -8.65
C GLY A 156 11.20 -11.16 -9.34
N LYS A 157 12.23 -11.78 -9.94
CA LYS A 157 13.26 -11.07 -10.69
C LYS A 157 12.68 -10.30 -11.86
N ALA A 158 11.86 -10.94 -12.69
CA ALA A 158 11.24 -10.29 -13.86
C ALA A 158 10.38 -9.07 -13.46
N ALA A 159 9.64 -9.19 -12.36
CA ALA A 159 8.82 -8.08 -11.86
C ALA A 159 9.67 -6.89 -11.40
N VAL A 160 10.69 -7.13 -10.57
CA VAL A 160 11.51 -6.03 -10.04
C VAL A 160 12.36 -5.36 -11.11
N GLU A 161 12.86 -6.10 -12.09
CA GLU A 161 13.61 -5.54 -13.22
C GLU A 161 12.72 -4.62 -14.07
N TYR A 162 11.46 -5.01 -14.31
CA TYR A 162 10.51 -4.15 -15.01
C TYR A 162 10.29 -2.84 -14.27
N PHE A 163 9.90 -2.88 -12.99
CA PHE A 163 9.59 -1.68 -12.23
C PHE A 163 10.82 -0.79 -11.96
N ALA A 164 12.00 -1.40 -11.80
CA ALA A 164 13.25 -0.65 -11.64
C ALA A 164 13.61 0.15 -12.89
N GLY A 165 13.27 -0.36 -14.08
CA GLY A 165 13.49 0.31 -15.35
C GLY A 165 12.52 1.46 -15.66
N LEU A 166 11.45 1.63 -14.88
CA LEU A 166 10.47 2.68 -15.11
C LEU A 166 10.96 4.04 -14.58
N PRO A 167 10.63 5.14 -15.28
CA PRO A 167 11.03 6.47 -14.84
C PRO A 167 10.28 6.89 -13.57
N ARG A 168 10.98 7.53 -12.64
CA ARG A 168 10.35 8.23 -11.52
C ARG A 168 9.67 9.49 -12.03
N THR A 169 8.39 9.63 -11.77
CA THR A 169 7.62 10.82 -12.11
C THR A 169 6.88 11.35 -10.89
N ALA A 170 6.60 12.66 -10.90
CA ALA A 170 5.75 13.26 -9.89
C ALA A 170 4.32 12.73 -10.04
N TRP A 171 3.83 12.10 -9.00
CA TRP A 171 2.53 11.42 -8.98
C TRP A 171 1.55 12.07 -8.01
N VAL A 172 2.05 12.58 -6.90
CA VAL A 172 1.28 13.19 -5.83
C VAL A 172 1.61 14.67 -5.72
N THR A 173 0.57 15.51 -5.72
CA THR A 173 0.71 16.94 -5.40
C THR A 173 0.40 17.13 -3.93
N VAL A 174 1.34 17.72 -3.17
CA VAL A 174 1.13 18.02 -1.76
C VAL A 174 0.54 19.42 -1.59
N VAL A 175 -0.57 19.52 -0.84
CA VAL A 175 -1.28 20.76 -0.58
C VAL A 175 -1.42 20.98 0.92
N GLU A 176 -0.85 22.09 1.44
CA GLU A 176 -1.05 22.49 2.83
C GLU A 176 -2.42 23.17 2.99
N THR A 177 -3.22 22.69 3.95
CA THR A 177 -4.56 23.22 4.18
C THR A 177 -5.02 23.01 5.63
N ALA A 178 -5.99 23.81 6.06
CA ALA A 178 -6.67 23.60 7.33
C ALA A 178 -7.96 22.77 7.17
N MET A 179 -8.54 22.74 5.98
CA MET A 179 -9.81 22.06 5.69
C MET A 179 -9.63 21.11 4.50
N VAL A 180 -10.27 19.94 4.57
CA VAL A 180 -10.25 18.93 3.49
C VAL A 180 -11.66 18.47 3.18
N PRO A 181 -11.91 17.95 1.98
CA PRO A 181 -13.16 17.28 1.68
C PRO A 181 -13.43 16.14 2.65
N LYS A 182 -14.66 16.04 3.15
CA LYS A 182 -15.14 14.81 3.79
C LYS A 182 -15.10 13.68 2.78
N THR A 183 -14.76 12.48 3.25
CA THR A 183 -14.51 11.35 2.38
C THR A 183 -15.32 10.13 2.78
N ARG A 184 -15.55 9.26 1.82
CA ARG A 184 -15.98 7.87 2.03
C ARG A 184 -14.94 6.93 1.42
N VAL A 185 -14.90 5.71 1.94
CA VAL A 185 -14.07 4.63 1.39
C VAL A 185 -14.88 3.85 0.36
N VAL A 186 -14.25 3.57 -0.76
CA VAL A 186 -14.82 2.78 -1.85
C VAL A 186 -13.98 1.51 -2.09
N GLU A 187 -14.11 0.89 -3.25
CA GLU A 187 -13.36 -0.30 -3.63
C GLU A 187 -11.87 -0.18 -3.34
N SER A 188 -11.26 -1.28 -2.94
CA SER A 188 -9.83 -1.39 -2.65
C SER A 188 -9.31 -0.42 -1.57
N GLY A 189 -10.19 0.10 -0.71
CA GLY A 189 -9.80 1.05 0.33
C GLY A 189 -9.52 2.47 -0.17
N LEU A 190 -9.84 2.79 -1.43
CA LEU A 190 -9.67 4.13 -2.00
C LEU A 190 -10.61 5.12 -1.31
N ARG A 191 -10.07 6.26 -0.88
CA ARG A 191 -10.87 7.38 -0.39
C ARG A 191 -11.28 8.28 -1.55
N VAL A 192 -12.55 8.67 -1.57
CA VAL A 192 -13.08 9.65 -2.52
C VAL A 192 -13.88 10.71 -1.77
N PRO A 193 -13.97 11.95 -2.28
CA PRO A 193 -14.82 12.97 -1.69
C PRO A 193 -16.29 12.54 -1.64
N LEU A 194 -17.04 13.07 -0.68
CA LEU A 194 -18.51 12.98 -0.68
C LEU A 194 -19.10 13.85 -1.80
N GLU A 195 -20.27 13.47 -2.28
CA GLU A 195 -21.07 14.26 -3.21
C GLU A 195 -22.46 14.52 -2.61
N PRO A 196 -22.86 15.77 -2.41
CA PRO A 196 -22.09 17.01 -2.66
C PRO A 196 -20.86 17.13 -1.74
N GLU A 197 -19.86 17.91 -2.18
CA GLU A 197 -18.64 18.10 -1.42
C GLU A 197 -18.92 18.87 -0.12
N GLU A 198 -18.51 18.28 0.99
CA GLU A 198 -18.49 18.87 2.32
C GLU A 198 -17.06 18.95 2.82
N LEU A 199 -16.73 19.98 3.59
CA LEU A 199 -15.40 20.15 4.17
C LEU A 199 -15.40 19.80 5.66
N GLU A 200 -14.23 19.33 6.12
CA GLU A 200 -13.94 19.10 7.54
C GLU A 200 -12.51 19.56 7.89
N PRO A 201 -12.23 19.88 9.18
CA PRO A 201 -10.87 20.20 9.61
C PRO A 201 -9.93 19.02 9.36
N ILE A 202 -8.74 19.29 8.77
CA ILE A 202 -7.73 18.24 8.53
C ILE A 202 -7.14 17.71 9.85
N GLY A 203 -7.05 18.55 10.89
CA GLY A 203 -6.38 18.19 12.15
C GLY A 203 -4.91 17.87 11.94
N GLN A 204 -4.47 16.71 12.44
CA GLN A 204 -3.10 16.19 12.28
C GLN A 204 -2.99 15.07 11.23
N ARG A 205 -4.02 14.92 10.40
CA ARG A 205 -4.07 13.86 9.38
C ARG A 205 -3.29 14.24 8.13
N ILE A 206 -2.92 13.23 7.36
CA ILE A 206 -2.63 13.33 5.92
C ILE A 206 -3.82 12.69 5.22
N VAL A 207 -4.42 13.40 4.27
CA VAL A 207 -5.57 12.91 3.51
C VAL A 207 -5.17 12.87 2.04
N GLU A 208 -5.04 11.68 1.48
CA GLU A 208 -4.68 11.48 0.09
C GLU A 208 -5.91 11.08 -0.73
N LEU A 209 -6.20 11.87 -1.76
CA LEU A 209 -7.38 11.71 -2.60
C LEU A 209 -6.98 11.65 -4.08
N PRO A 210 -7.69 10.85 -4.89
CA PRO A 210 -7.51 10.90 -6.34
C PRO A 210 -7.99 12.23 -6.88
N LYS A 211 -7.19 12.85 -7.75
CA LYS A 211 -7.61 14.06 -8.46
C LYS A 211 -8.81 13.81 -9.39
N PHE A 212 -8.92 12.57 -9.88
CA PHE A 212 -9.99 12.12 -10.77
C PHE A 212 -10.52 10.75 -10.30
N PRO A 213 -11.50 10.70 -9.38
CA PRO A 213 -11.95 9.45 -8.75
C PRO A 213 -12.33 8.34 -9.73
N SER A 214 -13.11 8.64 -10.76
CA SER A 214 -13.53 7.65 -11.76
C SER A 214 -12.37 7.07 -12.57
N ARG A 215 -11.34 7.89 -12.85
CA ARG A 215 -10.14 7.43 -13.55
C ARG A 215 -9.27 6.55 -12.65
N SER A 216 -9.13 6.91 -11.38
CA SER A 216 -8.38 6.09 -10.41
C SER A 216 -9.07 4.74 -10.17
N LEU A 217 -10.40 4.71 -10.09
CA LEU A 217 -11.17 3.46 -10.03
C LEU A 217 -11.04 2.60 -11.31
N ALA A 218 -10.75 3.23 -12.44
CA ALA A 218 -10.46 2.54 -13.69
C ALA A 218 -8.98 2.10 -13.81
N LEU A 219 -8.18 2.25 -12.76
CA LEU A 219 -6.74 1.95 -12.75
C LEU A 219 -5.96 2.70 -13.85
N ASP A 220 -6.34 3.98 -14.06
CA ASP A 220 -5.70 4.83 -15.05
C ASP A 220 -4.32 5.29 -14.56
N PRO A 221 -3.21 4.90 -15.22
CA PRO A 221 -1.87 5.30 -14.83
C PRO A 221 -1.59 6.79 -15.00
N HIS A 222 -2.50 7.56 -15.59
CA HIS A 222 -2.40 9.01 -15.72
C HIS A 222 -3.29 9.77 -14.72
N ALA A 223 -3.90 9.11 -13.72
CA ALA A 223 -4.75 9.75 -12.73
C ALA A 223 -3.98 10.05 -11.44
N PRO A 224 -3.43 11.27 -11.24
CA PRO A 224 -2.61 11.62 -10.09
C PRO A 224 -3.45 11.80 -8.83
N PHE A 225 -2.74 11.89 -7.70
CA PHE A 225 -3.31 12.10 -6.38
C PHE A 225 -2.95 13.47 -5.80
N ILE A 226 -3.74 13.91 -4.83
CA ILE A 226 -3.47 15.09 -4.02
C ILE A 226 -3.34 14.62 -2.58
N ALA A 227 -2.21 14.90 -1.94
CA ALA A 227 -2.00 14.69 -0.52
C ALA A 227 -2.23 16.02 0.22
N TYR A 228 -3.36 16.14 0.89
CA TYR A 228 -3.63 17.25 1.78
C TYR A 228 -2.90 17.02 3.11
N VAL A 229 -2.20 18.05 3.57
CA VAL A 229 -1.39 18.00 4.78
C VAL A 229 -1.65 19.24 5.65
N PRO A 230 -1.45 19.15 6.99
CA PRO A 230 -1.59 20.31 7.88
C PRO A 230 -0.63 21.43 7.51
N MET A 231 -1.04 22.68 7.79
CA MET A 231 -0.21 23.86 7.58
C MET A 231 1.18 23.72 8.23
N GLY A 232 2.22 24.09 7.50
CA GLY A 232 3.63 24.00 7.92
C GLY A 232 4.27 22.62 7.74
N SER A 233 3.59 21.63 7.19
CA SER A 233 4.11 20.27 6.98
C SER A 233 5.26 20.23 5.99
N LEU A 234 5.19 20.99 4.89
CA LEU A 234 6.28 21.07 3.91
C LEU A 234 7.56 21.64 4.52
N ARG A 235 7.46 22.67 5.36
CA ARG A 235 8.61 23.24 6.07
C ARG A 235 9.23 22.22 7.03
N ARG A 236 8.40 21.54 7.83
CA ARG A 236 8.88 20.50 8.76
C ARG A 236 9.52 19.33 8.01
N GLY A 237 8.90 18.88 6.93
CA GLY A 237 9.44 17.79 6.10
C GLY A 237 10.79 18.15 5.48
N ARG A 238 10.94 19.36 4.95
CA ARG A 238 12.24 19.86 4.43
C ARG A 238 13.30 19.90 5.53
N ALA A 239 12.97 20.44 6.69
CA ALA A 239 13.91 20.49 7.82
C ALA A 239 14.37 19.08 8.20
N PHE A 240 13.45 18.13 8.33
CA PHE A 240 13.76 16.74 8.66
C PHE A 240 14.71 16.08 7.64
N VAL A 241 14.42 16.22 6.34
CA VAL A 241 15.24 15.61 5.28
C VAL A 241 16.62 16.29 5.17
N SER A 242 16.73 17.59 5.50
CA SER A 242 17.99 18.32 5.41
C SER A 242 18.89 18.18 6.63
N SER A 243 18.36 17.76 7.76
CA SER A 243 19.12 17.58 9.01
C SER A 243 19.77 16.19 9.17
N GLY A 244 19.47 15.25 8.28
CA GLY A 244 20.05 13.90 8.27
C GLY A 244 19.35 12.97 9.22
#